data_71f267204652e7a522e0f371a5e803d9
#
_entry.id   71f267204652e7a522e0f371a5e803d9
#
_cell.length_a   1.000
_cell.length_b   1.000
_cell.length_c   1.000
_cell.angle_alpha   90.00
_cell.angle_beta   90.00
_cell.angle_gamma   90.00
#
_symmetry.space_group_name_H-M   'P 1'
#
loop_
_entity.id
_entity.type
_entity.pdbx_description
1 polymer ?
#
loop_
_entity_poly.entity_id
_entity_poly.type
_entity_poly.pdbx_seq_one_letter_code
_entity_poly.pdbx_strand_id
1 'polypeptide(L)'
;MNAKHQKYIDYIAKDIELPYLKSLEVYGLKKEDMDLVLSKLFNESVIYIKQTGGVYNKNRNNIYREMSDGSWERRIYNKNNNQTYYEDSYGNCCRREYDSEGCLTLVKDNG
;
A
#
# COMPACT_ATOMS: atom_id res chain seq x y z
N MET A 1 21.08 9.58 -4.00
CA MET A 1 20.64 8.64 -5.05
C MET A 1 21.01 9.22 -6.40
N ASN A 2 21.64 8.44 -7.29
CA ASN A 2 22.01 8.95 -8.60
C ASN A 2 20.85 8.87 -9.60
N ALA A 3 20.99 9.58 -10.73
CA ALA A 3 19.92 9.67 -11.73
C ALA A 3 19.55 8.32 -12.36
N LYS A 4 20.54 7.43 -12.57
CA LYS A 4 20.28 6.09 -13.12
C LYS A 4 19.44 5.25 -12.18
N HIS A 5 19.74 5.30 -10.88
CA HIS A 5 19.02 4.58 -9.86
C HIS A 5 17.58 5.05 -9.78
N GLN A 6 17.36 6.37 -9.82
CA GLN A 6 16.02 6.95 -9.79
C GLN A 6 15.18 6.51 -11.00
N LYS A 7 15.78 6.51 -12.21
CA LYS A 7 15.10 6.06 -13.42
C LYS A 7 14.70 4.59 -13.33
N TYR A 8 15.56 3.75 -12.75
CA TYR A 8 15.28 2.33 -12.57
C TYR A 8 14.09 2.12 -11.62
N ILE A 9 14.06 2.85 -10.52
CA ILE A 9 12.97 2.81 -9.56
C ILE A 9 11.65 3.27 -10.22
N ASP A 10 11.69 4.35 -10.99
CA ASP A 10 10.53 4.86 -11.72
C ASP A 10 9.99 3.83 -12.72
N TYR A 11 10.89 3.15 -13.41
CA TYR A 11 10.53 2.10 -14.36
C TYR A 11 9.81 0.94 -13.67
N ILE A 12 10.36 0.44 -12.56
CA ILE A 12 9.76 -0.65 -11.80
C ILE A 12 8.37 -0.24 -11.30
N ALA A 13 8.25 0.95 -10.73
CA ALA A 13 6.98 1.43 -10.19
C ALA A 13 5.89 1.55 -11.24
N LYS A 14 6.28 1.88 -12.48
CA LYS A 14 5.34 2.06 -13.57
C LYS A 14 4.73 0.75 -14.06
N ASP A 15 5.53 -0.33 -14.11
CA ASP A 15 5.15 -1.57 -14.76
C ASP A 15 4.75 -2.70 -13.81
N ILE A 16 4.73 -2.45 -12.52
CA ILE A 16 4.45 -3.50 -11.54
C ILE A 16 2.98 -3.55 -11.15
N GLU A 17 2.42 -4.75 -11.08
CA GLU A 17 1.01 -5.00 -10.73
C GLU A 17 0.90 -5.79 -9.43
N LEU A 18 -0.25 -5.71 -8.76
CA LEU A 18 -0.53 -6.46 -7.53
C LEU A 18 -0.73 -7.95 -7.82
N PRO A 19 -0.23 -8.87 -6.99
CA PRO A 19 0.66 -8.65 -5.86
C PRO A 19 2.10 -8.44 -6.34
N TYR A 20 2.86 -7.54 -5.72
CA TYR A 20 4.15 -7.13 -6.25
C TYR A 20 5.34 -7.23 -5.27
N LEU A 21 5.10 -7.48 -3.97
CA LEU A 21 6.19 -7.50 -3.00
C LEU A 21 7.22 -8.60 -3.31
N LYS A 22 6.77 -9.80 -3.70
CA LYS A 22 7.67 -10.88 -4.08
C LYS A 22 8.46 -10.54 -5.34
N SER A 23 7.82 -9.91 -6.32
CA SER A 23 8.48 -9.47 -7.54
C SER A 23 9.60 -8.47 -7.25
N LEU A 24 9.37 -7.54 -6.34
CA LEU A 24 10.39 -6.57 -5.92
C LEU A 24 11.56 -7.26 -5.23
N GLU A 25 11.31 -8.28 -4.42
CA GLU A 25 12.38 -9.06 -3.78
C GLU A 25 13.25 -9.78 -4.81
N VAL A 26 12.66 -10.30 -5.88
CA VAL A 26 13.39 -10.97 -6.97
C VAL A 26 14.35 -10.01 -7.67
N TYR A 27 14.03 -8.73 -7.76
CA TYR A 27 14.95 -7.72 -8.31
C TYR A 27 16.15 -7.46 -7.42
N GLY A 28 16.18 -8.00 -6.19
CA GLY A 28 17.28 -7.82 -5.26
C GLY A 28 17.40 -6.41 -4.71
N LEU A 29 16.30 -5.68 -4.62
CA LEU A 29 16.31 -4.32 -4.12
C LEU A 29 16.64 -4.28 -2.63
N LYS A 30 17.43 -3.28 -2.21
CA LYS A 30 17.67 -3.00 -0.81
C LYS A 30 16.39 -2.44 -0.19
N LYS A 31 16.30 -2.51 1.14
CA LYS A 31 15.11 -2.03 1.86
C LYS A 31 14.75 -0.58 1.50
N GLU A 32 15.76 0.30 1.45
CA GLU A 32 15.54 1.72 1.14
C GLU A 32 14.95 1.89 -0.26
N ASP A 33 15.40 1.11 -1.21
CA ASP A 33 14.92 1.18 -2.59
C ASP A 33 13.49 0.63 -2.69
N MET A 34 13.17 -0.42 -1.94
CA MET A 34 11.81 -0.93 -1.86
C MET A 34 10.85 0.12 -1.31
N ASP A 35 11.26 0.81 -0.24
CA ASP A 35 10.43 1.88 0.33
C ASP A 35 10.19 2.99 -0.68
N LEU A 36 11.19 3.34 -1.50
CA LEU A 36 11.04 4.37 -2.54
C LEU A 36 10.10 3.93 -3.66
N VAL A 37 10.22 2.69 -4.14
CA VAL A 37 9.34 2.14 -5.18
C VAL A 37 7.89 2.13 -4.66
N LEU A 38 7.69 1.63 -3.46
CA LEU A 38 6.35 1.54 -2.87
C LEU A 38 5.76 2.93 -2.61
N SER A 39 6.58 3.90 -2.20
CA SER A 39 6.12 5.27 -2.01
C SER A 39 5.63 5.89 -3.31
N LYS A 40 6.25 5.56 -4.44
CA LYS A 40 5.78 6.00 -5.75
C LYS A 40 4.49 5.30 -6.16
N LEU A 41 4.40 4.00 -5.92
CA LEU A 41 3.19 3.21 -6.24
C LEU A 41 1.97 3.70 -5.47
N PHE A 42 2.13 4.03 -4.20
CA PHE A 42 1.04 4.49 -3.35
C PHE A 42 0.86 6.01 -3.35
N ASN A 43 1.76 6.73 -4.01
CA ASN A 43 1.76 8.19 -4.06
C ASN A 43 1.78 8.84 -2.67
N GLU A 44 2.47 8.22 -1.74
CA GLU A 44 2.71 8.76 -0.39
C GLU A 44 3.94 8.10 0.22
N SER A 45 4.51 8.71 1.24
CA SER A 45 5.67 8.15 1.93
C SER A 45 5.28 6.90 2.72
N VAL A 46 5.87 5.75 2.37
CA VAL A 46 5.57 4.47 3.00
C VAL A 46 6.84 3.69 3.33
N ILE A 47 6.72 2.74 4.25
CA ILE A 47 7.78 1.80 4.59
C ILE A 47 7.26 0.36 4.48
N TYR A 48 8.12 -0.55 4.09
CA TYR A 48 7.82 -1.98 4.01
C TYR A 48 8.48 -2.71 5.18
N ILE A 49 7.69 -3.55 5.87
CA ILE A 49 8.20 -4.40 6.97
C ILE A 49 8.03 -5.85 6.55
N LYS A 50 9.15 -6.51 6.23
CA LYS A 50 9.17 -7.86 5.68
C LYS A 50 8.54 -8.90 6.63
N GLN A 51 8.76 -8.77 7.93
CA GLN A 51 8.25 -9.72 8.92
C GLN A 51 6.73 -9.81 8.92
N THR A 52 6.05 -8.71 8.59
CA THR A 52 4.58 -8.68 8.56
C THR A 52 4.02 -8.81 7.16
N GLY A 53 4.86 -8.69 6.12
CA GLY A 53 4.42 -8.63 4.73
C GLY A 53 3.64 -7.37 4.41
N GLY A 54 3.80 -6.32 5.21
CA GLY A 54 2.97 -5.13 5.15
C GLY A 54 3.71 -3.85 4.78
N VAL A 55 2.96 -2.93 4.18
CA VAL A 55 3.39 -1.58 3.85
C VAL A 55 2.62 -0.61 4.73
N TYR A 56 3.33 0.32 5.36
CA TYR A 56 2.78 1.24 6.36
C TYR A 56 3.03 2.68 5.94
N ASN A 57 2.05 3.56 6.17
CA ASN A 57 2.22 4.99 5.93
C ASN A 57 2.99 5.65 7.09
N LYS A 58 3.23 6.96 7.00
CA LYS A 58 3.97 7.71 8.02
C LYS A 58 3.30 7.71 9.40
N ASN A 59 2.01 7.42 9.47
CA ASN A 59 1.24 7.32 10.71
C ASN A 59 1.15 5.89 11.22
N ARG A 60 1.95 4.97 10.64
CA ARG A 60 2.01 3.55 10.99
C ARG A 60 0.73 2.78 10.73
N ASN A 61 -0.14 3.30 9.85
CA ASN A 61 -1.32 2.56 9.40
C ASN A 61 -0.92 1.57 8.30
N ASN A 62 -1.39 0.33 8.41
CA ASN A 62 -1.16 -0.67 7.36
C ASN A 62 -2.04 -0.34 6.16
N ILE A 63 -1.43 0.03 5.04
CA ILE A 63 -2.14 0.41 3.82
C ILE A 63 -2.13 -0.70 2.77
N TYR A 64 -1.24 -1.69 2.89
CA TYR A 64 -1.17 -2.83 1.99
C TYR A 64 -0.48 -3.99 2.69
N ARG A 65 -0.90 -5.22 2.37
CA ARG A 65 -0.31 -6.41 2.94
C ARG A 65 -0.44 -7.57 1.97
N GLU A 66 0.62 -8.39 1.86
CA GLU A 66 0.58 -9.66 1.13
C GLU A 66 0.77 -10.81 2.10
N MET A 67 -0.09 -11.81 2.00
CA MET A 67 -0.02 -13.01 2.80
C MET A 67 0.82 -14.07 2.08
N SER A 68 1.22 -15.12 2.82
CA SER A 68 2.08 -16.18 2.29
C SER A 68 1.44 -16.99 1.17
N ASP A 69 0.13 -17.01 1.06
CA ASP A 69 -0.62 -17.72 0.02
C ASP A 69 -0.79 -16.90 -1.27
N GLY A 70 -0.23 -15.67 -1.31
CA GLY A 70 -0.34 -14.77 -2.44
C GLY A 70 -1.55 -13.85 -2.40
N SER A 71 -2.43 -13.99 -1.43
CA SER A 71 -3.53 -13.05 -1.25
C SER A 71 -3.03 -11.72 -0.72
N TRP A 72 -3.80 -10.67 -0.93
CA TRP A 72 -3.40 -9.33 -0.51
C TRP A 72 -4.62 -8.53 -0.04
N GLU A 73 -4.35 -7.48 0.73
CA GLU A 73 -5.37 -6.52 1.16
C GLU A 73 -4.82 -5.10 1.12
N ARG A 74 -5.69 -4.13 0.89
CA ARG A 74 -5.33 -2.72 0.76
C ARG A 74 -6.32 -1.86 1.52
N ARG A 75 -5.81 -0.79 2.16
CA ARG A 75 -6.62 0.17 2.93
C ARG A 75 -6.22 1.58 2.59
N ILE A 76 -7.20 2.49 2.61
CA ILE A 76 -6.98 3.92 2.48
C ILE A 76 -7.47 4.59 3.77
N TYR A 77 -6.69 5.52 4.26
CA TYR A 77 -6.99 6.30 5.48
C TYR A 77 -7.10 7.77 5.13
N ASN A 78 -8.01 8.49 5.82
CA ASN A 78 -8.11 9.93 5.66
C ASN A 78 -7.08 10.64 6.57
N LYS A 79 -7.05 11.98 6.54
CA LYS A 79 -6.11 12.78 7.32
C LYS A 79 -6.27 12.61 8.83
N ASN A 80 -7.42 12.11 9.30
CA ASN A 80 -7.70 11.83 10.70
C ASN A 80 -7.41 10.38 11.10
N ASN A 81 -6.72 9.62 10.23
CA ASN A 81 -6.36 8.21 10.44
C ASN A 81 -7.58 7.28 10.53
N ASN A 82 -8.71 7.68 9.95
CA ASN A 82 -9.88 6.82 9.85
C ASN A 82 -9.86 6.10 8.51
N GLN A 83 -10.10 4.79 8.50
CA GLN A 83 -10.15 3.99 7.29
C GLN A 83 -11.37 4.39 6.46
N THR A 84 -11.12 4.77 5.19
CA THR A 84 -12.18 5.16 4.26
C THR A 84 -12.45 4.11 3.20
N TYR A 85 -11.50 3.21 2.96
CA TYR A 85 -11.62 2.18 1.92
C TYR A 85 -10.84 0.93 2.30
N TYR A 86 -11.38 -0.22 1.92
CA TYR A 86 -10.74 -1.53 2.04
C TYR A 86 -11.05 -2.34 0.78
N GLU A 87 -10.07 -3.07 0.27
CA GLU A 87 -10.28 -4.10 -0.75
C GLU A 87 -9.27 -5.23 -0.55
N ASP A 88 -9.61 -6.42 -1.04
CA ASP A 88 -8.70 -7.55 -1.00
C ASP A 88 -8.74 -8.36 -2.29
N SER A 89 -7.84 -9.34 -2.40
CA SER A 89 -7.71 -10.18 -3.59
C SER A 89 -8.88 -11.13 -3.81
N TYR A 90 -9.76 -11.28 -2.83
CA TYR A 90 -10.96 -12.11 -2.94
C TYR A 90 -12.16 -11.35 -3.52
N GLY A 91 -11.98 -10.06 -3.84
CA GLY A 91 -13.04 -9.23 -4.38
C GLY A 91 -13.89 -8.52 -3.34
N ASN A 92 -13.54 -8.61 -2.06
CA ASN A 92 -14.23 -7.87 -1.01
C ASN A 92 -13.80 -6.41 -1.02
N CYS A 93 -14.75 -5.51 -0.85
CA CYS A 93 -14.45 -4.09 -0.67
C CYS A 93 -15.43 -3.45 0.30
N CYS A 94 -14.97 -2.39 0.96
CA CYS A 94 -15.77 -1.65 1.93
C CYS A 94 -15.40 -0.18 1.85
N ARG A 95 -16.41 0.69 1.75
CA ARG A 95 -16.21 2.14 1.76
C ARG A 95 -16.86 2.72 3.01
N ARG A 96 -16.15 3.65 3.66
CA ARG A 96 -16.63 4.35 4.85
C ARG A 96 -16.50 5.84 4.66
N GLU A 97 -17.52 6.58 5.11
CA GLU A 97 -17.51 8.03 5.10
C GLU A 97 -17.71 8.56 6.52
N TYR A 98 -17.12 9.71 6.80
CA TYR A 98 -17.12 10.33 8.12
C TYR A 98 -17.53 11.80 8.00
N ASP A 99 -18.23 12.33 9.01
CA ASP A 99 -18.55 13.74 9.04
C ASP A 99 -17.34 14.59 9.53
N SER A 100 -17.53 15.90 9.63
CA SER A 100 -16.47 16.83 10.04
C SER A 100 -15.97 16.60 11.46
N GLU A 101 -16.75 15.93 12.29
CA GLU A 101 -16.40 15.62 13.68
C GLU A 101 -15.76 14.23 13.82
N GLY A 102 -15.62 13.51 12.71
CA GLY A 102 -15.02 12.18 12.70
C GLY A 102 -16.00 11.04 12.99
N CYS A 103 -17.29 11.32 13.02
CA CYS A 103 -18.31 10.28 13.24
C CYS A 103 -18.62 9.55 11.93
N LEU A 104 -18.74 8.23 12.00
CA LEU A 104 -19.06 7.38 10.85
C LEU A 104 -20.49 7.69 10.37
N THR A 105 -20.62 8.06 9.09
CA THR A 105 -21.92 8.42 8.48
C THR A 105 -22.39 7.42 7.45
N LEU A 106 -21.46 6.62 6.86
CA LEU A 106 -21.81 5.68 5.81
C LEU A 106 -20.84 4.50 5.82
N VAL A 107 -21.38 3.30 5.68
CA VAL A 107 -20.63 2.06 5.41
C VAL A 107 -21.27 1.38 4.21
N LYS A 108 -20.47 1.12 3.16
CA LYS A 108 -20.89 0.33 2.00
C LYS A 108 -19.94 -0.83 1.81
N ASP A 109 -20.44 -2.03 1.89
CA ASP A 109 -19.71 -3.23 1.50
C ASP A 109 -19.98 -3.53 0.03
N ASN A 110 -19.23 -4.48 -0.53
CA ASN A 110 -19.32 -4.87 -1.93
C ASN A 110 -20.63 -5.59 -2.30
N GLY A 111 -21.62 -5.12 -1.79
CA GLY A 111 -22.90 -5.66 -2.15
C GLY A 111 -23.75 -4.57 -2.75
#